data_00998d431644d9d5fc274a9ed933aff7
#
_entry.id   00998d431644d9d5fc274a9ed933aff7
#
_cell.length_a   1.000
_cell.length_b   1.000
_cell.length_c   1.000
_cell.angle_alpha   90.00
_cell.angle_beta   90.00
_cell.angle_gamma   90.00
#
_symmetry.space_group_name_H-M   'P 1'
#
loop_
_entity.id
_entity.type
_entity.pdbx_description
1 polymer ?
#
loop_
_entity_poly.entity_id
_entity_poly.type
_entity_poly.pdbx_seq_one_letter_code
_entity_poly.pdbx_strand_id
1 'polypeptide(L)' 'NIERILAECGATLADVVKVNAYITDMDAFEEMNEGYLSVFGGEPPARITVGCSALALGAAVEFDCIAIRPADA' A
#
# COMPACT_ATOMS: atom_id res chain seq x y z
N ASN A 1 -1.95 -4.87 9.11
CA ASN A 1 -1.35 -4.11 8.04
C ASN A 1 -0.85 -5.01 6.91
N ILE A 2 -0.45 -4.41 5.79
CA ILE A 2 -0.11 -5.14 4.58
C ILE A 2 1.05 -6.11 4.78
N GLU A 3 2.10 -5.69 5.46
CA GLU A 3 3.28 -6.54 5.65
C GLU A 3 2.93 -7.83 6.37
N ARG A 4 2.09 -7.77 7.38
CA ARG A 4 1.69 -8.94 8.14
C ARG A 4 0.82 -9.89 7.30
N ILE A 5 -0.09 -9.31 6.52
CA ILE A 5 -0.93 -10.11 5.63
C ILE A 5 -0.09 -10.82 4.58
N LEU A 6 0.89 -10.12 4.00
CA LEU A 6 1.80 -10.71 3.03
C LEU A 6 2.60 -11.86 3.64
N ALA A 7 3.09 -11.69 4.87
CA ALA A 7 3.86 -12.75 5.54
C ALA A 7 3.03 -14.02 5.70
N GLU A 8 1.75 -13.90 6.02
CA GLU A 8 0.85 -15.05 6.13
C GLU A 8 0.65 -15.76 4.79
N CYS A 9 0.83 -15.05 3.69
CA CYS A 9 0.71 -15.62 2.35
C CYS A 9 2.05 -16.08 1.77
N GLY A 10 3.13 -16.00 2.54
CA GLY A 10 4.46 -16.39 2.07
C GLY A 10 5.12 -15.35 1.18
N ALA A 11 4.74 -14.08 1.32
CA ALA A 11 5.29 -12.98 0.52
C ALA A 11 5.88 -11.90 1.42
N THR A 12 6.63 -10.98 0.83
CA THR A 12 7.23 -9.85 1.53
C THR A 12 6.92 -8.56 0.78
N LEU A 13 7.30 -7.43 1.37
CA LEU A 13 7.12 -6.13 0.69
C LEU A 13 7.88 -6.07 -0.64
N ALA A 14 9.00 -6.77 -0.76
CA ALA A 14 9.76 -6.82 -2.01
C ALA A 14 9.00 -7.52 -3.13
N ASP A 15 8.01 -8.33 -2.81
CA ASP A 15 7.21 -9.06 -3.80
C ASP A 15 6.03 -8.25 -4.32
N VAL A 16 5.76 -7.07 -3.75
CA VAL A 16 4.64 -6.23 -4.17
C VAL A 16 4.96 -5.56 -5.50
N VAL A 17 4.08 -5.72 -6.48
CA VAL A 17 4.27 -5.16 -7.81
C VAL A 17 3.36 -3.97 -8.08
N LYS A 18 2.27 -3.84 -7.36
CA LYS A 18 1.35 -2.71 -7.52
C LYS A 18 0.60 -2.43 -6.22
N VAL A 19 0.39 -1.15 -5.95
CA VAL A 19 -0.38 -0.68 -4.81
C VAL A 19 -1.48 0.24 -5.29
N ASN A 20 -2.68 0.09 -4.76
CA ASN A 20 -3.75 1.07 -4.90
C ASN A 20 -3.90 1.75 -3.55
N ALA A 21 -3.86 3.08 -3.56
CA ALA A 21 -4.01 3.88 -2.35
C ALA A 21 -5.27 4.73 -2.45
N TYR A 22 -6.05 4.77 -1.37
CA TYR A 22 -7.29 5.53 -1.29
C TYR A 22 -7.17 6.48 -0.11
N ILE A 23 -7.49 7.76 -0.33
CA ILE A 23 -7.33 8.78 0.69
C ILE A 23 -8.55 9.69 0.68
N THR A 24 -9.07 10.01 1.86
CA THR A 24 -10.26 10.86 1.97
C THR A 24 -9.94 12.35 1.91
N ASP A 25 -8.72 12.74 2.23
CA ASP A 25 -8.28 14.13 2.20
C ASP A 25 -7.00 14.27 1.40
N MET A 26 -7.11 14.78 0.17
CA MET A 26 -5.95 14.94 -0.70
C MET A 26 -4.91 15.92 -0.17
N ASP A 27 -5.28 16.79 0.77
CA ASP A 27 -4.30 17.67 1.41
C ASP A 27 -3.31 16.89 2.29
N ALA A 28 -3.65 15.67 2.67
CA ALA A 28 -2.75 14.80 3.42
C ALA A 28 -1.89 13.90 2.52
N PHE A 29 -1.92 14.12 1.20
CA PHE A 29 -1.19 13.28 0.25
C PHE A 29 0.31 13.20 0.54
N GLU A 30 0.93 14.34 0.81
CA GLU A 30 2.38 14.36 1.02
C GLU A 30 2.79 13.57 2.26
N GLU A 31 2.04 13.69 3.33
CA GLU A 31 2.29 12.92 4.55
C GLU A 31 2.11 11.42 4.30
N MET A 32 1.05 11.05 3.60
CA MET A 32 0.80 9.66 3.24
C MET A 32 1.94 9.13 2.36
N ASN A 33 2.40 9.93 1.41
CA ASN A 33 3.45 9.53 0.50
C ASN A 33 4.79 9.33 1.20
N GLU A 34 5.10 10.17 2.19
CA GLU A 34 6.30 9.99 3.00
C GLU A 34 6.27 8.65 3.74
N GLY A 35 5.13 8.31 4.34
CA GLY A 35 4.97 7.01 5.00
C GLY A 35 5.12 5.86 4.03
N TYR A 36 4.54 5.98 2.85
CA TYR A 36 4.63 4.98 1.80
C TYR A 36 6.09 4.74 1.38
N LEU A 37 6.82 5.81 1.12
CA LEU A 37 8.22 5.68 0.71
C LEU A 37 9.10 5.14 1.82
N SER A 38 8.79 5.45 3.07
CA SER A 38 9.55 4.91 4.20
C SER A 38 9.41 3.39 4.31
N VAL A 39 8.26 2.85 3.89
CA VAL A 39 8.01 1.40 3.91
C VAL A 39 8.66 0.71 2.72
N PHE A 40 8.53 1.26 1.51
CA PHE A 40 9.00 0.60 0.29
C PHE A 40 10.41 0.98 -0.14
N GLY A 41 10.97 2.04 0.43
CA GLY A 41 12.35 2.40 0.16
C GLY A 41 12.59 2.95 -1.24
N GLY A 42 13.77 2.67 -1.80
CA GLY A 42 14.26 3.30 -3.02
C GLY A 42 13.62 2.81 -4.31
N GLU A 43 12.99 1.64 -4.30
CA GLU A 43 12.33 1.07 -5.48
C GLU A 43 10.89 0.71 -5.16
N PRO A 44 10.01 1.71 -5.00
CA PRO A 44 8.62 1.43 -4.68
C PRO A 44 7.91 0.76 -5.85
N PRO A 45 6.87 -0.04 -5.58
CA PRO A 45 6.07 -0.63 -6.64
C PRO A 45 5.25 0.43 -7.38
N ALA A 46 4.68 0.06 -8.51
CA ALA A 46 3.72 0.92 -9.20
C ALA A 46 2.57 1.26 -8.26
N ARG A 47 2.08 2.49 -8.32
CA ARG A 47 1.01 2.95 -7.43
C ARG A 47 0.02 3.82 -8.17
N ILE A 48 -1.26 3.65 -7.83
CA ILE A 48 -2.32 4.60 -8.16
C ILE A 48 -2.86 5.12 -6.84
N THR A 49 -2.99 6.45 -6.73
CA THR A 49 -3.59 7.08 -5.56
C THR A 49 -4.83 7.82 -5.99
N VAL A 50 -5.96 7.58 -5.34
CA VAL A 50 -7.21 8.25 -5.63
C VAL A 50 -7.79 8.89 -4.38
N GLY A 51 -8.42 10.04 -4.55
CA GLY A 51 -9.20 10.66 -3.51
C GLY A 51 -10.61 10.08 -3.51
N CYS A 52 -11.18 9.90 -2.34
CA CYS A 52 -12.54 9.40 -2.21
C CYS A 52 -13.26 10.16 -1.11
N SER A 53 -14.61 10.13 -1.14
CA SER A 53 -15.40 10.90 -0.17
C SER A 53 -15.43 10.23 1.19
N ALA A 54 -15.30 8.91 1.27
CA ALA A 54 -15.32 8.18 2.53
C ALA A 54 -14.74 6.79 2.33
N LEU A 55 -14.24 6.22 3.41
CA LEU A 55 -13.76 4.85 3.46
C LEU A 55 -14.47 4.10 4.58
N ALA A 56 -14.41 2.78 4.52
CA ALA A 56 -15.06 1.92 5.50
C ALA A 56 -14.56 2.24 6.91
N LEU A 57 -15.48 2.20 7.86
CA LEU A 57 -15.19 2.40 9.29
C LEU A 57 -14.54 3.74 9.61
N GLY A 58 -14.77 4.75 8.76
CA GLY A 58 -14.21 6.08 8.99
C GLY A 58 -12.71 6.18 8.78
N ALA A 59 -12.11 5.25 8.06
CA ALA A 59 -10.68 5.29 7.80
C ALA A 59 -10.31 6.52 6.97
N ALA A 60 -9.14 7.08 7.25
CA ALA A 60 -8.61 8.20 6.47
C ALA A 60 -7.86 7.74 5.23
N VAL A 61 -7.31 6.54 5.29
CA VAL A 61 -6.48 5.97 4.24
C VAL A 61 -6.75 4.47 4.16
N GLU A 62 -6.70 3.93 2.95
CA GLU A 62 -6.81 2.51 2.72
C GLU A 62 -5.87 2.11 1.59
N PHE A 63 -5.21 0.97 1.74
CA PHE A 63 -4.33 0.43 0.71
C PHE A 63 -4.75 -0.97 0.34
N ASP A 64 -4.60 -1.32 -0.94
CA ASP A 64 -4.55 -2.71 -1.34
C ASP A 64 -3.35 -2.90 -2.25
N CYS A 65 -2.92 -4.13 -2.44
CA CYS A 65 -1.76 -4.39 -3.26
C CYS A 65 -1.86 -5.73 -3.96
N ILE A 66 -1.06 -5.87 -5.02
CA ILE A 66 -0.86 -7.12 -5.72
C ILE A 66 0.60 -7.50 -5.50
N ALA A 67 0.82 -8.72 -5.05
CA ALA A 67 2.16 -9.25 -4.84
C ALA A 67 2.29 -10.58 -5.57
N ILE A 68 3.51 -10.88 -6.02
CA ILE A 68 3.81 -12.16 -6.65
C ILE A 68 4.66 -12.96 -5.68
N ARG A 69 4.09 -14.05 -5.18
CA ARG A 69 4.79 -14.92 -4.25
C ARG A 69 5.85 -15.74 -5.00
N PRO A 70 7.07 -15.83 -4.46
CA PRO A 70 8.10 -16.67 -5.09
C PRO A 70 7.64 -18.11 -5.24
N ALA A 71 8.01 -18.74 -6.35
CA ALA A 71 7.57 -20.11 -6.67
C ALA A 71 8.01 -21.15 -5.65
N ASP A 72 9.15 -20.90 -4.99
CA ASP A 72 9.72 -21.82 -4.02
C ASP A 72 9.42 -21.45 -2.57
N ALA A 73 8.51 -20.51 -2.38
CA ALA A 73 8.16 -20.05 -1.04
C ALA A 73 7.34 -21.09 -0.28
#